data_01662045998db3c40b934659f0144161
#
_entry.id   01662045998db3c40b934659f0144161
#
_cell.length_a   1.000
_cell.length_b   1.000
_cell.length_c   1.000
_cell.angle_alpha   90.00
_cell.angle_beta   90.00
_cell.angle_gamma   90.00
#
_symmetry.space_group_name_H-M   'P 1'
#
loop_
_entity.id
_entity.type
_entity.pdbx_description
1 polymer ?
#
loop_
_entity_poly.entity_id
_entity_poly.type
_entity_poly.pdbx_seq_one_letter_code
_entity_poly.pdbx_strand_id
1 'polypeptide(L)'
;MNRMWEIKNQTEKALDLYIYGTVESDRRDWWTDEIIKSETSANALRDKLAEAGDIDEINIYINSEGGSVMEGTAIYSQLRRHKAKKIVHIDGFACSIASLIAMAGDEIIIAPNALMMIHNAWTYAVGNSRELRKAADDLDKINSAQRSAYLLKSGDKLSESKLIELMDAESWLNAEDCIKYGLADQIGEEAVDMTEANEKMQKAIDGLQSRMSFCKSLAAQLRTLSEPSAAKAPEPEPPKPEPAEPEPNALIKALAGLK
;
A
#
# COMPACT_ATOMS: atom_id res chain seq x y z
N MET A 1 12.65 20.65 -1.54
CA MET A 1 12.03 20.05 -2.73
C MET A 1 12.59 18.65 -2.88
N ASN A 2 11.77 17.63 -2.71
CA ASN A 2 12.20 16.24 -2.96
C ASN A 2 12.13 16.01 -4.46
N ARG A 3 13.27 16.05 -5.14
CA ARG A 3 13.33 15.64 -6.54
C ARG A 3 13.49 14.12 -6.58
N MET A 4 12.45 13.41 -7.00
CA MET A 4 12.49 11.98 -7.24
C MET A 4 13.17 11.65 -8.57
N TRP A 5 12.98 12.53 -9.56
CA TRP A 5 13.57 12.39 -10.87
C TRP A 5 14.66 13.45 -11.05
N GLU A 6 15.89 13.06 -11.04
CA GLU A 6 17.00 13.93 -11.40
C GLU A 6 17.69 13.37 -12.63
N ILE A 7 17.79 14.18 -13.69
CA ILE A 7 18.64 13.89 -14.84
C ILE A 7 20.01 14.42 -14.48
N LYS A 8 20.93 13.54 -14.06
CA LYS A 8 22.30 13.96 -13.68
C LYS A 8 23.28 13.96 -14.84
N ASN A 9 23.14 13.01 -15.76
CA ASN A 9 24.00 12.90 -16.93
C ASN A 9 23.15 12.52 -18.14
N GLN A 10 22.95 13.44 -19.04
CA GLN A 10 22.49 13.15 -20.38
C GLN A 10 23.73 13.17 -21.28
N THR A 11 24.28 12.00 -21.53
CA THR A 11 25.12 11.83 -22.71
C THR A 11 24.19 11.76 -23.91
N GLU A 12 24.66 11.99 -25.13
CA GLU A 12 23.79 11.98 -26.33
C GLU A 12 22.93 10.71 -26.49
N LYS A 13 23.16 9.64 -25.66
CA LYS A 13 22.52 8.32 -25.78
C LYS A 13 22.10 7.66 -24.48
N ALA A 14 22.38 8.22 -23.32
CA ALA A 14 22.03 7.64 -22.03
C ALA A 14 21.32 8.65 -21.11
N LEU A 15 20.33 8.16 -20.33
CA LEU A 15 19.55 8.92 -19.38
C LEU A 15 19.65 8.28 -17.98
N ASP A 16 20.05 9.06 -16.99
CA ASP A 16 20.01 8.66 -15.58
C ASP A 16 18.71 9.15 -14.91
N LEU A 17 17.92 8.23 -14.38
CA LEU A 17 16.70 8.48 -13.64
C LEU A 17 16.88 8.05 -12.18
N TYR A 18 16.53 8.93 -11.25
CA TYR A 18 16.58 8.65 -9.82
C TYR A 18 15.16 8.55 -9.26
N ILE A 19 14.81 7.37 -8.70
CA ILE A 19 13.54 7.12 -8.00
C ILE A 19 13.84 7.09 -6.51
N TYR A 20 13.97 8.28 -5.92
CA TYR A 20 14.28 8.46 -4.52
C TYR A 20 13.10 9.09 -3.78
N GLY A 21 12.63 8.44 -2.70
CA GLY A 21 11.48 8.86 -1.92
C GLY A 21 10.14 8.28 -2.39
N THR A 22 9.03 8.91 -2.02
CA THR A 22 7.67 8.38 -2.22
C THR A 22 7.17 8.55 -3.66
N VAL A 23 6.54 7.50 -4.20
CA VAL A 23 5.81 7.55 -5.48
C VAL A 23 4.45 8.20 -5.27
N GLU A 24 4.23 9.40 -5.77
CA GLU A 24 3.03 10.20 -5.51
C GLU A 24 2.32 10.65 -6.80
N SER A 25 0.99 10.72 -6.74
CA SER A 25 0.16 11.27 -7.84
C SER A 25 0.18 12.80 -7.85
N ASP A 26 -0.11 13.38 -9.02
CA ASP A 26 -0.53 14.77 -9.09
C ASP A 26 -1.76 14.98 -8.21
N ARG A 27 -1.82 16.11 -7.49
CA ARG A 27 -2.92 16.43 -6.58
C ARG A 27 -3.68 17.64 -7.09
N ARG A 28 -4.99 17.67 -6.85
CA ARG A 28 -5.79 18.87 -7.05
C ARG A 28 -5.94 19.58 -5.72
N ASP A 29 -5.60 20.86 -5.67
CA ASP A 29 -5.91 21.69 -4.51
C ASP A 29 -7.43 21.87 -4.43
N TRP A 30 -8.03 21.44 -3.32
CA TRP A 30 -9.48 21.48 -3.14
C TRP A 30 -10.06 22.89 -2.98
N TRP A 31 -9.18 23.88 -2.68
CA TRP A 31 -9.59 25.26 -2.46
C TRP A 31 -9.44 26.10 -3.72
N THR A 32 -8.32 25.97 -4.44
CA THR A 32 -8.03 26.76 -5.63
C THR A 32 -8.42 26.03 -6.93
N ASP A 33 -8.74 24.74 -6.86
CA ASP A 33 -8.98 23.83 -8.00
C ASP A 33 -7.75 23.68 -8.93
N GLU A 34 -6.58 24.15 -8.51
CA GLU A 34 -5.35 24.04 -9.26
C GLU A 34 -4.73 22.64 -9.14
N ILE A 35 -4.06 22.21 -10.22
CA ILE A 35 -3.31 20.94 -10.20
C ILE A 35 -1.91 21.21 -9.63
N ILE A 36 -1.63 20.65 -8.46
CA ILE A 36 -0.30 20.58 -7.88
C ILE A 36 0.39 19.37 -8.48
N LYS A 37 1.31 19.59 -9.41
CA LYS A 37 2.07 18.51 -10.05
C LYS A 37 3.01 17.86 -9.06
N SER A 38 3.02 16.53 -9.04
CA SER A 38 4.03 15.75 -8.34
C SER A 38 5.21 15.50 -9.26
N GLU A 39 6.43 15.75 -8.78
CA GLU A 39 7.65 15.39 -9.52
C GLU A 39 7.88 13.86 -9.56
N THR A 40 7.05 13.09 -8.85
CA THR A 40 7.17 11.63 -8.71
C THR A 40 6.02 10.89 -9.40
N SER A 41 5.19 11.62 -10.17
CA SER A 41 4.07 11.03 -10.88
C SER A 41 4.50 10.37 -12.20
N ALA A 42 3.66 9.48 -12.69
CA ALA A 42 3.83 8.87 -14.01
C ALA A 42 3.78 9.90 -15.14
N ASN A 43 3.08 11.02 -14.94
CA ASN A 43 3.08 12.13 -15.88
C ASN A 43 4.43 12.82 -15.92
N ALA A 44 5.07 13.05 -14.77
CA ALA A 44 6.40 13.64 -14.71
C ALA A 44 7.44 12.76 -15.41
N LEU A 45 7.38 11.43 -15.21
CA LEU A 45 8.25 10.51 -15.94
C LEU A 45 8.03 10.58 -17.45
N ARG A 46 6.77 10.56 -17.92
CA ARG A 46 6.43 10.68 -19.34
C ARG A 46 7.05 11.93 -19.95
N ASP A 47 6.90 13.06 -19.29
CA ASP A 47 7.37 14.34 -19.79
C ASP A 47 8.91 14.34 -19.88
N LYS A 48 9.62 13.74 -18.89
CA LYS A 48 11.08 13.59 -18.89
C LYS A 48 11.58 12.64 -20.00
N LEU A 49 10.91 11.52 -20.21
CA LEU A 49 11.25 10.60 -21.30
C LEU A 49 11.05 11.26 -22.69
N ALA A 50 10.00 12.09 -22.82
CA ALA A 50 9.76 12.85 -24.04
C ALA A 50 10.83 13.93 -24.27
N GLU A 51 11.29 14.61 -23.20
CA GLU A 51 12.35 15.60 -23.25
C GLU A 51 13.72 15.00 -23.62
N ALA A 52 14.00 13.78 -23.10
CA ALA A 52 15.25 13.07 -23.39
C ALA A 52 15.38 12.64 -24.86
N GLY A 53 14.26 12.47 -25.57
CA GLY A 53 14.28 12.13 -26.99
C GLY A 53 14.72 10.70 -27.28
N ASP A 54 15.57 10.53 -28.28
CA ASP A 54 16.03 9.22 -28.76
C ASP A 54 17.28 8.78 -27.98
N ILE A 55 17.09 7.92 -26.99
CA ILE A 55 18.14 7.38 -26.11
C ILE A 55 18.24 5.86 -26.27
N ASP A 56 19.44 5.31 -26.09
CA ASP A 56 19.73 3.89 -26.20
C ASP A 56 19.70 3.18 -24.85
N GLU A 57 19.96 3.91 -23.74
CA GLU A 57 20.05 3.38 -22.39
C GLU A 57 19.38 4.28 -21.35
N ILE A 58 18.77 3.66 -20.35
CA ILE A 58 18.20 4.33 -19.16
C ILE A 58 18.77 3.62 -17.93
N ASN A 59 19.57 4.36 -17.15
CA ASN A 59 19.99 3.92 -15.82
C ASN A 59 18.96 4.39 -14.80
N ILE A 60 18.43 3.49 -13.98
CA ILE A 60 17.36 3.78 -13.02
C ILE A 60 17.89 3.45 -11.63
N TYR A 61 18.13 4.48 -10.84
CA TYR A 61 18.61 4.37 -9.47
C TYR A 61 17.45 4.42 -8.50
N ILE A 62 17.31 3.40 -7.64
CA ILE A 62 16.14 3.26 -6.76
C ILE A 62 16.56 3.29 -5.30
N ASN A 63 15.97 4.22 -4.55
CA ASN A 63 15.93 4.25 -3.10
C ASN A 63 14.59 4.82 -2.63
N SER A 64 13.57 3.96 -2.51
CA SER A 64 12.18 4.36 -2.33
C SER A 64 11.42 3.38 -1.44
N GLU A 65 10.60 3.92 -0.55
CA GLU A 65 9.62 3.19 0.25
C GLU A 65 8.38 2.76 -0.55
N GLY A 66 8.24 3.22 -1.79
CA GLY A 66 7.06 2.96 -2.61
C GLY A 66 6.05 4.11 -2.59
N GLY A 67 4.75 3.81 -2.60
CA GLY A 67 3.69 4.82 -2.59
C GLY A 67 2.45 4.45 -3.41
N SER A 68 2.02 5.33 -4.32
CA SER A 68 0.83 5.13 -5.13
C SER A 68 0.95 3.95 -6.10
N VAL A 69 0.12 2.93 -5.90
CA VAL A 69 0.05 1.76 -6.79
C VAL A 69 -0.28 2.15 -8.24
N MET A 70 -1.17 3.13 -8.42
CA MET A 70 -1.57 3.58 -9.76
C MET A 70 -0.39 4.24 -10.50
N GLU A 71 0.33 5.13 -9.82
CA GLU A 71 1.49 5.80 -10.40
C GLU A 71 2.60 4.80 -10.70
N GLY A 72 2.96 3.95 -9.73
CA GLY A 72 4.05 2.99 -9.92
C GLY A 72 3.76 1.96 -11.01
N THR A 73 2.51 1.50 -11.13
CA THR A 73 2.12 0.62 -12.25
C THR A 73 2.23 1.32 -13.60
N ALA A 74 1.86 2.60 -13.67
CA ALA A 74 1.99 3.39 -14.88
C ALA A 74 3.46 3.66 -15.23
N ILE A 75 4.31 3.96 -14.23
CA ILE A 75 5.76 4.12 -14.35
C ILE A 75 6.39 2.83 -14.89
N TYR A 76 6.12 1.69 -14.25
CA TYR A 76 6.56 0.36 -14.72
C TYR A 76 6.20 0.15 -16.20
N SER A 77 4.95 0.42 -16.56
CA SER A 77 4.45 0.20 -17.92
C SER A 77 5.11 1.14 -18.95
N GLN A 78 5.41 2.39 -18.57
CA GLN A 78 6.11 3.33 -19.43
C GLN A 78 7.56 2.88 -19.67
N LEU A 79 8.28 2.51 -18.62
CA LEU A 79 9.65 2.00 -18.73
C LEU A 79 9.70 0.71 -19.57
N ARG A 80 8.79 -0.24 -19.32
CA ARG A 80 8.71 -1.49 -20.12
C ARG A 80 8.46 -1.26 -21.60
N ARG A 81 7.69 -0.25 -21.97
CA ARG A 81 7.43 0.08 -23.39
C ARG A 81 8.57 0.86 -24.04
N HIS A 82 9.43 1.50 -23.25
CA HIS A 82 10.53 2.26 -23.80
C HIS A 82 11.55 1.34 -24.48
N LYS A 83 12.04 1.73 -25.67
CA LYS A 83 12.95 0.91 -26.50
C LYS A 83 14.39 0.83 -25.95
N ALA A 84 14.83 1.85 -25.23
CA ALA A 84 16.17 1.87 -24.62
C ALA A 84 16.35 0.68 -23.66
N LYS A 85 17.58 0.20 -23.52
CA LYS A 85 17.95 -0.77 -22.49
C LYS A 85 17.79 -0.12 -21.11
N LYS A 86 17.10 -0.78 -20.19
CA LYS A 86 16.94 -0.32 -18.79
C LYS A 86 17.88 -1.09 -17.88
N ILE A 87 18.78 -0.36 -17.20
CA ILE A 87 19.63 -0.90 -16.15
C ILE A 87 19.14 -0.30 -14.82
N VAL A 88 18.65 -1.16 -13.93
CA VAL A 88 18.16 -0.74 -12.60
C VAL A 88 19.25 -0.96 -11.57
N HIS A 89 19.52 0.06 -10.77
CA HIS A 89 20.40 0.02 -9.63
C HIS A 89 19.58 0.20 -8.35
N ILE A 90 19.53 -0.83 -7.49
CA ILE A 90 18.90 -0.73 -6.18
C ILE A 90 19.98 -0.30 -5.20
N ASP A 91 19.99 1.01 -4.90
CA ASP A 91 21.05 1.64 -4.09
C ASP A 91 20.84 1.42 -2.59
N GLY A 92 19.57 1.31 -2.17
CA GLY A 92 19.23 1.10 -0.77
C GLY A 92 17.95 0.31 -0.59
N PHE A 93 16.82 0.96 -0.81
CA PHE A 93 15.52 0.35 -0.62
C PHE A 93 14.71 0.37 -1.91
N ALA A 94 14.17 -0.79 -2.28
CA ALA A 94 13.14 -0.92 -3.30
C ALA A 94 11.90 -1.55 -2.64
N CYS A 95 11.06 -0.73 -1.99
CA CYS A 95 9.95 -1.24 -1.21
C CYS A 95 8.61 -1.07 -1.92
N SER A 96 7.69 -2.01 -1.68
CA SER A 96 6.31 -1.90 -2.16
C SER A 96 6.27 -1.67 -3.67
N ILE A 97 5.54 -0.65 -4.14
CA ILE A 97 5.42 -0.35 -5.57
C ILE A 97 6.77 0.02 -6.23
N ALA A 98 7.77 0.48 -5.48
CA ALA A 98 9.11 0.72 -6.02
C ALA A 98 9.82 -0.58 -6.42
N SER A 99 9.57 -1.68 -5.71
CA SER A 99 10.08 -3.00 -6.10
C SER A 99 9.45 -3.49 -7.41
N LEU A 100 8.16 -3.17 -7.63
CA LEU A 100 7.50 -3.46 -8.91
C LEU A 100 8.07 -2.61 -10.05
N ILE A 101 8.37 -1.33 -9.80
CA ILE A 101 9.03 -0.46 -10.79
C ILE A 101 10.39 -1.04 -11.17
N ALA A 102 11.17 -1.56 -10.21
CA ALA A 102 12.45 -2.21 -10.48
C ALA A 102 12.34 -3.36 -11.49
N MET A 103 11.22 -4.11 -11.48
CA MET A 103 10.97 -5.20 -12.45
C MET A 103 10.87 -4.73 -13.91
N ALA A 104 10.86 -3.41 -14.16
CA ALA A 104 10.94 -2.89 -15.52
C ALA A 104 12.35 -3.01 -16.12
N GLY A 105 13.38 -3.22 -15.33
CA GLY A 105 14.75 -3.37 -15.76
C GLY A 105 15.00 -4.60 -16.63
N ASP A 106 15.74 -4.40 -17.72
CA ASP A 106 16.30 -5.50 -18.50
C ASP A 106 17.43 -6.16 -17.68
N GLU A 107 18.16 -5.35 -16.93
CA GLU A 107 19.17 -5.75 -15.96
C GLU A 107 18.93 -5.06 -14.62
N ILE A 108 19.02 -5.79 -13.51
CA ILE A 108 18.82 -5.27 -12.15
C ILE A 108 20.03 -5.60 -11.30
N ILE A 109 20.71 -4.56 -10.83
CA ILE A 109 21.88 -4.62 -9.96
C ILE A 109 21.45 -4.16 -8.57
N ILE A 110 21.63 -4.99 -7.56
CA ILE A 110 21.31 -4.64 -6.17
C ILE A 110 22.61 -4.43 -5.39
N ALA A 111 22.71 -3.32 -4.64
CA ALA A 111 23.85 -3.10 -3.77
C ALA A 111 23.90 -4.17 -2.63
N PRO A 112 25.09 -4.56 -2.14
CA PRO A 112 25.21 -5.62 -1.12
C PRO A 112 24.47 -5.31 0.18
N ASN A 113 24.30 -4.02 0.50
CA ASN A 113 23.60 -3.50 1.68
C ASN A 113 22.15 -3.06 1.41
N ALA A 114 21.68 -3.24 0.18
CA ALA A 114 20.31 -2.86 -0.21
C ALA A 114 19.29 -3.94 0.13
N LEU A 115 18.03 -3.53 0.24
CA LEU A 115 16.89 -4.39 0.55
C LEU A 115 15.75 -4.16 -0.46
N MET A 116 15.07 -5.24 -0.80
CA MET A 116 13.79 -5.19 -1.49
C MET A 116 12.68 -5.62 -0.53
N MET A 117 11.54 -4.92 -0.52
CA MET A 117 10.36 -5.34 0.26
C MET A 117 9.17 -5.50 -0.66
N ILE A 118 8.55 -6.68 -0.59
CA ILE A 118 7.38 -7.01 -1.38
C ILE A 118 6.20 -7.36 -0.47
N HIS A 119 5.04 -6.82 -0.81
CA HIS A 119 3.80 -7.06 -0.08
C HIS A 119 2.58 -6.84 -0.98
N ASN A 120 1.42 -7.25 -0.49
CA ASN A 120 0.16 -6.96 -1.17
C ASN A 120 -0.21 -5.48 -1.08
N ALA A 121 -0.90 -4.98 -2.10
CA ALA A 121 -1.48 -3.65 -2.07
C ALA A 121 -2.50 -3.53 -0.93
N TRP A 122 -2.53 -2.37 -0.30
CA TRP A 122 -3.47 -2.08 0.79
C TRP A 122 -4.17 -0.75 0.58
N THR A 123 -5.34 -0.59 1.18
CA THR A 123 -6.11 0.65 1.14
C THR A 123 -6.87 0.89 2.43
N TYR A 124 -7.32 2.13 2.61
CA TYR A 124 -8.34 2.45 3.62
C TYR A 124 -9.71 2.38 2.96
N ALA A 125 -10.62 1.60 3.52
CA ALA A 125 -11.99 1.49 3.06
C ALA A 125 -12.96 1.64 4.23
N VAL A 126 -14.01 2.42 4.02
CA VAL A 126 -15.11 2.62 4.98
C VAL A 126 -16.40 2.40 4.21
N GLY A 127 -17.31 1.61 4.76
CA GLY A 127 -18.54 1.29 4.10
C GLY A 127 -19.31 0.16 4.78
N ASN A 128 -20.41 -0.24 4.17
CA ASN A 128 -21.17 -1.41 4.61
C ASN A 128 -20.46 -2.72 4.19
N SER A 129 -20.96 -3.87 4.64
CA SER A 129 -20.33 -5.17 4.40
C SER A 129 -20.15 -5.52 2.93
N ARG A 130 -21.02 -5.05 2.03
CA ARG A 130 -20.92 -5.26 0.58
C ARG A 130 -19.81 -4.42 -0.03
N GLU A 131 -19.69 -3.16 0.38
CA GLU A 131 -18.66 -2.24 -0.09
C GLU A 131 -17.27 -2.69 0.37
N LEU A 132 -17.14 -3.14 1.62
CA LEU A 132 -15.87 -3.66 2.15
C LEU A 132 -15.42 -4.95 1.43
N ARG A 133 -16.34 -5.88 1.15
CA ARG A 133 -16.02 -7.07 0.35
C ARG A 133 -15.58 -6.70 -1.05
N LYS A 134 -16.29 -5.73 -1.69
CA LYS A 134 -15.89 -5.24 -3.01
C LYS A 134 -14.47 -4.64 -2.99
N ALA A 135 -14.13 -3.85 -1.98
CA ALA A 135 -12.78 -3.30 -1.85
C ALA A 135 -11.72 -4.39 -1.71
N ALA A 136 -12.00 -5.46 -0.95
CA ALA A 136 -11.12 -6.63 -0.86
C ALA A 136 -10.96 -7.34 -2.21
N ASP A 137 -12.07 -7.62 -2.92
CA ASP A 137 -12.03 -8.23 -4.27
C ASP A 137 -11.23 -7.37 -5.27
N ASP A 138 -11.29 -6.04 -5.17
CA ASP A 138 -10.53 -5.13 -6.02
C ASP A 138 -9.02 -5.18 -5.70
N LEU A 139 -8.65 -5.27 -4.42
CA LEU A 139 -7.26 -5.46 -3.99
C LEU A 139 -6.69 -6.80 -4.48
N ASP A 140 -7.46 -7.88 -4.45
CA ASP A 140 -7.04 -9.19 -4.96
C ASP A 140 -6.70 -9.13 -6.46
N LYS A 141 -7.48 -8.38 -7.25
CA LYS A 141 -7.20 -8.15 -8.68
C LYS A 141 -5.94 -7.33 -8.89
N ILE A 142 -5.74 -6.28 -8.08
CA ILE A 142 -4.52 -5.45 -8.12
C ILE A 142 -3.32 -6.31 -7.81
N ASN A 143 -3.37 -7.11 -6.74
CA ASN A 143 -2.29 -8.00 -6.33
C ASN A 143 -1.97 -9.03 -7.43
N SER A 144 -2.99 -9.62 -8.05
CA SER A 144 -2.81 -10.55 -9.17
C SER A 144 -2.11 -9.89 -10.37
N ALA A 145 -2.50 -8.66 -10.72
CA ALA A 145 -1.86 -7.91 -11.79
C ALA A 145 -0.39 -7.58 -11.48
N GLN A 146 -0.08 -7.20 -10.23
CA GLN A 146 1.29 -6.91 -9.80
C GLN A 146 2.18 -8.16 -9.81
N ARG A 147 1.68 -9.32 -9.36
CA ARG A 147 2.43 -10.58 -9.41
C ARG A 147 2.94 -10.91 -10.80
N SER A 148 2.20 -10.55 -11.84
CA SER A 148 2.63 -10.79 -13.23
C SER A 148 3.96 -10.12 -13.57
N ALA A 149 4.26 -8.94 -13.01
CA ALA A 149 5.53 -8.25 -13.25
C ALA A 149 6.71 -8.98 -12.58
N TYR A 150 6.53 -9.42 -11.34
CA TYR A 150 7.57 -10.20 -10.64
C TYR A 150 7.84 -11.54 -11.31
N LEU A 151 6.78 -12.26 -11.70
CA LEU A 151 6.91 -13.56 -12.38
C LEU A 151 7.55 -13.42 -13.76
N LEU A 152 7.25 -12.34 -14.50
CA LEU A 152 7.88 -12.07 -15.78
C LEU A 152 9.39 -11.83 -15.63
N LYS A 153 9.82 -11.14 -14.57
CA LYS A 153 11.24 -10.88 -14.32
C LYS A 153 11.96 -12.11 -13.77
N SER A 154 11.37 -12.79 -12.80
CA SER A 154 12.00 -13.92 -12.11
C SER A 154 12.13 -15.18 -12.97
N GLY A 155 11.28 -15.32 -14.01
CA GLY A 155 11.20 -16.53 -14.81
C GLY A 155 10.93 -17.77 -13.95
N ASP A 156 11.68 -18.85 -14.19
CA ASP A 156 11.49 -20.11 -13.46
C ASP A 156 12.07 -20.12 -12.03
N LYS A 157 12.75 -19.04 -11.59
CA LYS A 157 13.37 -18.97 -10.25
C LYS A 157 12.34 -18.76 -9.12
N LEU A 158 11.15 -18.23 -9.44
CA LEU A 158 10.10 -17.93 -8.44
C LEU A 158 8.75 -18.45 -8.92
N SER A 159 8.19 -19.43 -8.20
CA SER A 159 6.82 -19.88 -8.49
C SER A 159 5.79 -18.87 -7.98
N GLU A 160 4.60 -18.85 -8.61
CA GLU A 160 3.50 -17.97 -8.19
C GLU A 160 3.10 -18.23 -6.73
N SER A 161 3.03 -19.50 -6.31
CA SER A 161 2.70 -19.85 -4.92
C SER A 161 3.70 -19.31 -3.91
N LYS A 162 5.00 -19.36 -4.24
CA LYS A 162 6.04 -18.80 -3.36
C LYS A 162 6.01 -17.29 -3.36
N LEU A 163 5.72 -16.65 -4.49
CA LEU A 163 5.54 -15.19 -4.56
C LEU A 163 4.36 -14.74 -3.68
N ILE A 164 3.22 -15.44 -3.74
CA ILE A 164 2.06 -15.16 -2.88
C ILE A 164 2.46 -15.26 -1.41
N GLU A 165 3.12 -16.35 -1.00
CA GLU A 165 3.60 -16.53 0.37
C GLU A 165 4.50 -15.37 0.83
N LEU A 166 5.43 -14.94 -0.03
CA LEU A 166 6.35 -13.83 0.28
C LEU A 166 5.59 -12.48 0.38
N MET A 167 4.62 -12.23 -0.48
CA MET A 167 3.82 -11.01 -0.44
C MET A 167 2.87 -10.98 0.76
N ASP A 168 2.26 -12.10 1.11
CA ASP A 168 1.38 -12.22 2.29
C ASP A 168 2.16 -12.02 3.60
N ALA A 169 3.44 -12.42 3.61
CA ALA A 169 4.34 -12.26 4.76
C ALA A 169 5.01 -10.87 4.81
N GLU A 170 4.71 -9.94 3.88
CA GLU A 170 5.39 -8.64 3.77
C GLU A 170 6.92 -8.77 3.83
N SER A 171 7.47 -9.58 2.91
CA SER A 171 8.85 -10.06 3.02
C SER A 171 9.88 -9.01 2.66
N TRP A 172 10.89 -8.89 3.52
CA TRP A 172 12.12 -8.18 3.27
C TRP A 172 13.17 -9.13 2.71
N LEU A 173 13.69 -8.79 1.53
CA LEU A 173 14.64 -9.60 0.77
C LEU A 173 15.98 -8.87 0.72
N ASN A 174 17.05 -9.52 1.15
CA ASN A 174 18.41 -9.03 0.96
C ASN A 174 18.90 -9.29 -0.48
N ALA A 175 20.14 -8.90 -0.80
CA ALA A 175 20.68 -9.03 -2.13
C ALA A 175 20.72 -10.50 -2.61
N GLU A 176 21.10 -11.43 -1.73
CA GLU A 176 21.16 -12.87 -2.03
C GLU A 176 19.78 -13.46 -2.27
N ASP A 177 18.77 -13.05 -1.48
CA ASP A 177 17.39 -13.47 -1.70
C ASP A 177 16.85 -12.95 -3.04
N CYS A 178 17.17 -11.71 -3.42
CA CYS A 178 16.78 -11.14 -4.70
C CYS A 178 17.39 -11.92 -5.88
N ILE A 179 18.67 -12.30 -5.80
CA ILE A 179 19.32 -13.16 -6.81
C ILE A 179 18.68 -14.54 -6.85
N LYS A 180 18.46 -15.15 -5.68
CA LYS A 180 17.86 -16.48 -5.54
C LYS A 180 16.49 -16.56 -6.19
N TYR A 181 15.66 -15.54 -5.99
CA TYR A 181 14.30 -15.47 -6.54
C TYR A 181 14.24 -14.85 -7.95
N GLY A 182 15.36 -14.42 -8.53
CA GLY A 182 15.42 -13.82 -9.86
C GLY A 182 14.81 -12.41 -9.93
N LEU A 183 14.74 -11.72 -8.80
CA LEU A 183 14.29 -10.34 -8.69
C LEU A 183 15.45 -9.34 -8.87
N ALA A 184 16.67 -9.82 -8.86
CA ALA A 184 17.87 -9.11 -9.31
C ALA A 184 18.76 -10.05 -10.10
N ASP A 185 19.63 -9.48 -10.96
CA ASP A 185 20.53 -10.22 -11.85
C ASP A 185 21.94 -10.26 -11.27
N GLN A 186 22.38 -9.19 -10.59
CA GLN A 186 23.72 -9.04 -10.05
C GLN A 186 23.71 -8.37 -8.68
N ILE A 187 24.72 -8.69 -7.85
CA ILE A 187 25.04 -7.91 -6.64
C ILE A 187 26.15 -6.96 -7.03
N GLY A 188 25.98 -5.66 -6.73
CA GLY A 188 26.99 -4.64 -6.99
C GLY A 188 28.29 -4.90 -6.21
N GLU A 189 29.41 -4.40 -6.73
CA GLU A 189 30.73 -4.66 -6.13
C GLU A 189 30.96 -3.88 -4.83
N GLU A 190 30.36 -2.70 -4.71
CA GLU A 190 30.51 -1.80 -3.55
C GLU A 190 29.15 -1.44 -2.93
N ALA A 191 29.16 -1.27 -1.60
CA ALA A 191 28.01 -0.72 -0.88
C ALA A 191 27.90 0.79 -1.19
N VAL A 192 26.70 1.24 -1.54
CA VAL A 192 26.43 2.66 -1.78
C VAL A 192 26.37 3.41 -0.43
N ASP A 193 26.92 4.63 -0.36
CA ASP A 193 26.73 5.49 0.80
C ASP A 193 25.29 5.98 0.85
N MET A 194 24.54 5.39 1.77
CA MET A 194 23.10 5.60 1.93
C MET A 194 22.73 6.60 3.03
N THR A 195 23.69 7.30 3.62
CA THR A 195 23.46 8.13 4.81
C THR A 195 22.35 9.16 4.57
N GLU A 196 22.44 9.95 3.51
CA GLU A 196 21.43 10.96 3.18
C GLU A 196 20.09 10.34 2.76
N ALA A 197 20.14 9.24 2.02
CA ALA A 197 18.97 8.53 1.53
C ALA A 197 18.21 7.86 2.69
N ASN A 198 18.93 7.24 3.63
CA ASN A 198 18.35 6.64 4.84
C ASN A 198 17.68 7.69 5.75
N GLU A 199 18.27 8.88 5.88
CA GLU A 199 17.65 9.96 6.64
C GLU A 199 16.32 10.42 6.00
N LYS A 200 16.27 10.56 4.68
CA LYS A 200 15.05 10.90 3.96
C LYS A 200 13.99 9.82 4.08
N MET A 201 14.41 8.57 3.97
CA MET A 201 13.52 7.41 4.09
C MET A 201 12.98 7.29 5.51
N GLN A 202 13.82 7.45 6.55
CA GLN A 202 13.37 7.40 7.94
C GLN A 202 12.30 8.47 8.19
N LYS A 203 12.46 9.69 7.68
CA LYS A 203 11.44 10.74 7.77
C LYS A 203 10.13 10.36 7.08
N ALA A 204 10.19 9.68 5.94
CA ALA A 204 9.01 9.18 5.24
C ALA A 204 8.30 8.07 6.03
N ILE A 205 9.07 7.11 6.57
CA ILE A 205 8.56 6.03 7.45
C ILE A 205 7.89 6.63 8.69
N ASP A 206 8.54 7.57 9.36
CA ASP A 206 8.00 8.26 10.55
C ASP A 206 6.69 8.99 10.20
N GLY A 207 6.63 9.60 9.03
CA GLY A 207 5.42 10.24 8.49
C GLY A 207 4.28 9.24 8.27
N LEU A 208 4.57 8.08 7.70
CA LEU A 208 3.59 7.00 7.51
C LEU A 208 3.11 6.42 8.83
N GLN A 209 4.03 6.14 9.76
CA GLN A 209 3.70 5.65 11.10
C GLN A 209 2.84 6.65 11.88
N SER A 210 3.13 7.95 11.77
CA SER A 210 2.32 9.01 12.37
C SER A 210 0.91 9.05 11.81
N ARG A 211 0.76 8.92 10.48
CA ARG A 211 -0.56 8.83 9.82
C ARG A 211 -1.33 7.58 10.24
N MET A 212 -0.65 6.43 10.30
CA MET A 212 -1.26 5.18 10.77
C MET A 212 -1.69 5.28 12.25
N SER A 213 -0.86 5.88 13.11
CA SER A 213 -1.19 6.10 14.52
C SER A 213 -2.39 7.03 14.67
N PHE A 214 -2.44 8.10 13.88
CA PHE A 214 -3.60 9.02 13.84
C PHE A 214 -4.87 8.29 13.40
N CYS A 215 -4.82 7.48 12.34
CA CYS A 215 -5.97 6.70 11.88
C CYS A 215 -6.41 5.66 12.92
N LYS A 216 -5.47 4.99 13.60
CA LYS A 216 -5.79 4.07 14.72
C LYS A 216 -6.45 4.80 15.88
N SER A 217 -5.95 5.98 16.26
CA SER A 217 -6.53 6.83 17.30
C SER A 217 -7.94 7.28 16.93
N LEU A 218 -8.15 7.73 15.68
CA LEU A 218 -9.46 8.13 15.18
C LEU A 218 -10.46 6.96 15.18
N ALA A 219 -10.01 5.77 14.74
CA ALA A 219 -10.84 4.57 14.78
C ALA A 219 -11.20 4.15 16.22
N ALA A 220 -10.28 4.32 17.17
CA ALA A 220 -10.54 4.08 18.58
C ALA A 220 -11.58 5.07 19.15
N GLN A 221 -11.46 6.36 18.80
CA GLN A 221 -12.43 7.38 19.18
C GLN A 221 -13.82 7.13 18.59
N LEU A 222 -13.89 6.72 17.32
CA LEU A 222 -15.15 6.36 16.68
C LEU A 222 -15.80 5.12 17.33
N ARG A 223 -14.99 4.15 17.79
CA ARG A 223 -15.52 3.01 18.56
C ARG A 223 -16.13 3.44 19.89
N THR A 224 -15.49 4.33 20.64
CA THR A 224 -16.03 4.83 21.90
C THR A 224 -17.30 5.65 21.72
N LEU A 225 -17.47 6.30 20.56
CA LEU A 225 -18.70 7.04 20.21
C LEU A 225 -19.82 6.10 19.70
N SER A 226 -19.45 4.94 19.16
CA SER A 226 -20.41 3.95 18.63
C SER A 226 -20.83 2.89 19.66
N GLU A 227 -20.10 2.76 20.76
CA GLU A 227 -20.61 1.97 21.88
C GLU A 227 -21.83 2.70 22.46
N PRO A 228 -23.03 2.09 22.44
CA PRO A 228 -24.17 2.69 23.12
C PRO A 228 -23.72 2.89 24.56
N SER A 229 -23.76 4.16 25.02
CA SER A 229 -23.62 4.45 26.44
C SER A 229 -24.41 3.36 27.18
N ALA A 230 -23.75 2.59 28.01
CA ALA A 230 -24.45 1.63 28.85
C ALA A 230 -25.45 2.47 29.65
N ALA A 231 -26.63 2.63 29.07
CA ALA A 231 -27.78 3.16 29.80
C ALA A 231 -27.84 2.27 31.02
N LYS A 232 -27.63 2.86 32.20
CA LYS A 232 -27.94 2.20 33.49
C LYS A 232 -29.19 1.39 33.24
N ALA A 233 -29.05 0.07 33.34
CA ALA A 233 -30.24 -0.78 33.33
C ALA A 233 -31.24 -0.12 34.28
N PRO A 234 -32.49 0.12 33.88
CA PRO A 234 -33.47 0.67 34.77
C PRO A 234 -33.45 -0.22 36.02
N GLU A 235 -33.39 0.42 37.21
CA GLU A 235 -33.51 -0.29 38.48
C GLU A 235 -34.76 -1.18 38.34
N PRO A 236 -34.69 -2.48 38.74
CA PRO A 236 -35.87 -3.35 38.67
C PRO A 236 -37.00 -2.67 39.39
N GLU A 237 -38.11 -2.42 38.69
CA GLU A 237 -39.34 -1.93 39.30
C GLU A 237 -39.65 -2.86 40.49
N PRO A 238 -40.07 -2.30 41.65
CA PRO A 238 -40.48 -3.12 42.75
C PRO A 238 -41.59 -4.08 42.27
N PRO A 239 -41.59 -5.33 42.72
CA PRO A 239 -42.53 -6.34 42.25
C PRO A 239 -43.96 -5.80 42.38
N LYS A 240 -44.70 -5.77 41.29
CA LYS A 240 -46.14 -5.47 41.32
C LYS A 240 -46.78 -6.44 42.31
N PRO A 241 -47.64 -5.95 43.22
CA PRO A 241 -48.37 -6.82 44.13
C PRO A 241 -49.07 -7.91 43.28
N GLU A 242 -48.87 -9.15 43.62
CA GLU A 242 -49.60 -10.28 43.06
C GLU A 242 -51.10 -9.99 43.13
N PRO A 243 -51.89 -10.25 42.07
CA PRO A 243 -53.34 -10.15 42.14
C PRO A 243 -53.81 -11.11 43.24
N ALA A 244 -54.52 -10.56 44.20
CA ALA A 244 -55.11 -11.35 45.29
C ALA A 244 -55.89 -12.53 44.69
N GLU A 245 -55.62 -13.76 45.15
CA GLU A 245 -56.42 -14.95 44.77
C GLU A 245 -57.89 -14.65 45.01
N PRO A 246 -58.76 -14.91 44.04
CA PRO A 246 -60.21 -14.73 44.23
C PRO A 246 -60.68 -15.64 45.35
N GLU A 247 -61.27 -15.07 46.37
CA GLU A 247 -61.85 -15.83 47.48
C GLU A 247 -62.77 -16.97 46.97
N PRO A 248 -62.64 -18.19 47.50
CA PRO A 248 -63.37 -19.38 46.99
C PRO A 248 -64.86 -19.35 47.20
N ASN A 249 -65.43 -18.24 47.78
CA ASN A 249 -66.86 -18.14 48.13
C ASN A 249 -67.73 -17.43 47.07
N ALA A 250 -67.19 -16.85 46.03
CA ALA A 250 -67.99 -16.16 45.01
C ALA A 250 -68.78 -17.12 44.10
N LEU A 251 -68.14 -18.31 43.82
CA LEU A 251 -68.74 -19.32 42.93
C LEU A 251 -69.86 -20.10 43.62
N ILE A 252 -69.77 -20.31 44.95
CA ILE A 252 -70.77 -21.06 45.75
C ILE A 252 -72.00 -20.17 45.98
N LYS A 253 -71.83 -18.87 46.11
CA LYS A 253 -72.93 -17.93 46.21
C LYS A 253 -73.77 -17.75 44.91
N ALA A 254 -73.08 -17.87 43.76
CA ALA A 254 -73.73 -17.78 42.46
C ALA A 254 -74.63 -19.00 42.13
N LEU A 255 -74.29 -20.18 42.65
CA LEU A 255 -75.02 -21.41 42.40
C LEU A 255 -76.16 -21.67 43.37
N ALA A 256 -76.26 -20.93 44.48
CA ALA A 256 -77.35 -21.04 45.47
C ALA A 256 -78.54 -20.17 45.16
N GLY A 257 -78.56 -19.37 44.13
CA GLY A 257 -79.61 -18.41 43.75
C GLY A 257 -80.52 -18.84 42.59
N LEU A 258 -80.37 -20.11 42.11
CA LEU A 258 -81.27 -20.63 41.09
C LEU A 258 -82.22 -21.67 41.70
N LYS A 259 -83.41 -21.16 42.18
CA LYS A 259 -84.63 -21.92 42.30
C LYS A 259 -85.69 -21.20 41.52
#